data_6ba81c871198bd9375b6a6deec6c55f3
#
_entry.id   6ba81c871198bd9375b6a6deec6c55f3
#
_cell.length_a   1.000
_cell.length_b   1.000
_cell.length_c   1.000
_cell.angle_alpha   90.00
_cell.angle_beta   90.00
_cell.angle_gamma   90.00
#
_symmetry.space_group_name_H-M   'P 1'
#
loop_
_entity.id
_entity.type
_entity.pdbx_description
1 polymer ?
#
loop_
_entity_poly.entity_id
_entity_poly.type
_entity_poly.pdbx_seq_one_letter_code
_entity_poly.pdbx_strand_id
1 'polypeptide(L)'
;MGYDGVADLEDQRDSALRDLSGLIDINYFKRENGEMVIQTKNGVTLLDRDVHKLSHNSVAQASATTSYAGGGISGIYVDGVDITNQIAGGEIQGLIEIRDVTLPSLQSQLDELAGVLKTQINAIHNQGTAYPNTPSSLTGTRSFIDPNAQHISIENGDVRFIIFDSEGNQVATTNLNGGLGFTEGTVAEMTQRINDWLQSPDGANLPQASAGFDDDGHLVIDTGDSEYSIAIMDEASSTVGSEQSSVSIKFDANGDGTYDRTAEGFSSFFGLNDFFVSNTNEAIYDSKVVSKGMNLGLKNVVTLNFSDTSHGLNYGSINIYPNDSLQTIVDKINSDPVLNENIQASLVPNGNGYVLRIVNASGEQMEISESVAPGGQGGVIEKLGLAPSNAGVSSSISVREELQTTPALIANGSPQYDVASSEYKLNQASNTIANEMVKVFTESQSFGQSGTLSSMSTTLSNYASTFVGNIASETNEASKTLAYQQELTNSISTKEAQISGVDMDEELSQLIVFQQSYAACAQMFTASKEILDMLLNMVN
;
A
#
# COMPACT_ATOMS: atom_id res chain seq x y z
N MET A 1 28.68 9.04 53.42
CA MET A 1 29.11 8.29 52.24
C MET A 1 30.46 8.88 51.84
N GLY A 2 31.50 8.06 51.70
CA GLY A 2 32.83 8.55 51.33
C GLY A 2 32.85 8.99 49.86
N TYR A 3 33.83 9.81 49.47
CA TYR A 3 33.99 10.32 48.11
C TYR A 3 34.01 9.21 47.05
N ASP A 4 34.48 8.00 47.34
CA ASP A 4 34.52 6.86 46.41
C ASP A 4 33.16 6.37 45.98
N GLY A 5 32.11 6.46 46.80
CA GLY A 5 30.77 6.02 46.47
C GLY A 5 30.00 7.00 45.54
N VAL A 6 30.46 8.25 45.41
CA VAL A 6 29.85 9.25 44.56
C VAL A 6 30.32 9.07 43.10
N ALA A 7 31.63 8.82 42.91
CA ALA A 7 32.21 8.59 41.59
C ALA A 7 31.62 7.33 40.93
N ASP A 8 31.46 6.23 41.64
CA ASP A 8 30.86 5.00 41.13
C ASP A 8 29.39 5.22 40.68
N LEU A 9 28.62 6.03 41.43
CA LEU A 9 27.26 6.38 41.04
C LEU A 9 27.21 7.31 39.79
N GLU A 10 28.20 8.19 39.64
CA GLU A 10 28.33 9.04 38.48
C GLU A 10 28.67 8.21 37.23
N ASP A 11 29.58 7.26 37.35
CA ASP A 11 29.91 6.33 36.26
C ASP A 11 28.72 5.47 35.82
N GLN A 12 27.97 4.94 36.81
CA GLN A 12 26.74 4.19 36.52
C GLN A 12 25.68 5.04 35.83
N ARG A 13 25.51 6.30 36.27
CA ARG A 13 24.61 7.27 35.62
C ARG A 13 25.03 7.52 34.17
N ASP A 14 26.31 7.76 33.93
CA ASP A 14 26.84 8.09 32.61
C ASP A 14 26.74 6.87 31.66
N SER A 15 26.93 5.66 32.19
CA SER A 15 26.65 4.43 31.44
C SER A 15 25.17 4.31 31.07
N ALA A 16 24.26 4.55 32.01
CA ALA A 16 22.81 4.50 31.73
C ALA A 16 22.36 5.57 30.71
N LEU A 17 22.99 6.76 30.74
CA LEU A 17 22.75 7.81 29.73
C LEU A 17 23.21 7.38 28.35
N ARG A 18 24.35 6.70 28.23
CA ARG A 18 24.84 6.15 26.95
C ARG A 18 23.89 5.09 26.42
N ASP A 19 23.46 4.15 27.28
CA ASP A 19 22.51 3.10 26.90
C ASP A 19 21.18 3.70 26.44
N LEU A 20 20.66 4.68 27.19
CA LEU A 20 19.42 5.39 26.80
C LEU A 20 19.57 6.14 25.48
N SER A 21 20.74 6.81 25.26
CA SER A 21 21.01 7.53 24.01
C SER A 21 21.14 6.61 22.80
N GLY A 22 21.49 5.35 23.01
CA GLY A 22 21.44 4.30 21.97
C GLY A 22 20.03 3.92 21.56
N LEU A 23 19.08 3.99 22.49
CA LEU A 23 17.66 3.65 22.24
C LEU A 23 16.87 4.82 21.64
N ILE A 24 17.09 6.03 22.16
CA ILE A 24 16.37 7.25 21.76
C ILE A 24 17.29 8.47 21.86
N ASP A 25 17.17 9.40 20.94
CA ASP A 25 17.93 10.64 20.99
C ASP A 25 17.47 11.53 22.15
N ILE A 26 18.43 11.90 23.00
CA ILE A 26 18.19 12.65 24.24
C ILE A 26 19.07 13.89 24.33
N ASN A 27 18.55 14.90 25.04
CA ASN A 27 19.30 15.98 25.63
C ASN A 27 19.23 15.86 27.15
N TYR A 28 20.30 16.17 27.84
CA TYR A 28 20.30 16.18 29.30
C TYR A 28 21.06 17.38 29.85
N PHE A 29 20.68 17.84 31.02
CA PHE A 29 21.35 18.87 31.76
C PHE A 29 21.16 18.68 33.28
N LYS A 30 22.08 19.26 34.04
CA LYS A 30 22.04 19.23 35.51
C LYS A 30 21.51 20.57 36.02
N ARG A 31 20.50 20.54 36.87
CA ARG A 31 20.01 21.75 37.55
C ARG A 31 20.97 22.20 38.62
N GLU A 32 20.86 23.45 39.11
CA GLU A 32 21.66 24.01 40.20
C GLU A 32 21.59 23.19 41.51
N ASN A 33 20.49 22.52 41.75
CA ASN A 33 20.27 21.62 42.90
C ASN A 33 20.90 20.23 42.70
N GLY A 34 21.56 19.98 41.58
CA GLY A 34 22.21 18.71 41.25
C GLY A 34 21.31 17.65 40.59
N GLU A 35 20.01 17.92 40.41
CA GLU A 35 19.10 17.01 39.72
C GLU A 35 19.41 16.94 38.23
N MET A 36 19.41 15.73 37.66
CA MET A 36 19.50 15.48 36.23
C MET A 36 18.12 15.59 35.58
N VAL A 37 18.02 16.32 34.49
CA VAL A 37 16.84 16.36 33.63
C VAL A 37 17.20 15.74 32.29
N ILE A 38 16.39 14.80 31.81
CA ILE A 38 16.54 14.14 30.52
C ILE A 38 15.30 14.45 29.70
N GLN A 39 15.51 14.90 28.48
CA GLN A 39 14.46 15.24 27.52
C GLN A 39 14.76 14.61 26.17
N THR A 40 13.73 14.38 25.35
CA THR A 40 13.93 14.12 23.92
C THR A 40 14.58 15.35 23.27
N LYS A 41 15.17 15.18 22.10
CA LYS A 41 15.76 16.28 21.34
C LYS A 41 14.79 17.46 21.14
N ASN A 42 13.52 17.20 21.06
CA ASN A 42 12.45 18.19 20.89
C ASN A 42 11.85 18.73 22.21
N GLY A 43 12.46 18.38 23.35
CA GLY A 43 12.15 18.97 24.65
C GLY A 43 11.04 18.28 25.45
N VAL A 44 10.59 17.08 25.05
CA VAL A 44 9.68 16.30 25.87
C VAL A 44 10.45 15.66 27.02
N THR A 45 10.02 15.91 28.26
CA THR A 45 10.72 15.45 29.46
C THR A 45 10.50 13.93 29.63
N LEU A 46 11.59 13.18 29.76
CA LEU A 46 11.61 11.75 30.04
C LEU A 46 11.93 11.47 31.53
N LEU A 47 12.76 12.32 32.11
CA LEU A 47 13.13 12.25 33.53
C LEU A 47 13.32 13.67 34.07
N ASP A 48 12.73 13.95 35.22
CA ASP A 48 13.09 15.08 36.09
C ASP A 48 13.16 14.54 37.53
N ARG A 49 12.22 14.91 38.41
CA ARG A 49 12.05 14.25 39.70
C ARG A 49 11.39 12.90 39.57
N ASP A 50 10.48 12.78 38.57
CA ASP A 50 9.68 11.61 38.28
C ASP A 50 10.08 11.04 36.93
N VAL A 51 9.83 9.76 36.71
CA VAL A 51 10.04 9.07 35.44
C VAL A 51 8.76 9.19 34.61
N HIS A 52 8.89 9.82 33.44
CA HIS A 52 7.82 9.90 32.43
C HIS A 52 7.92 8.66 31.51
N LYS A 53 6.96 7.75 31.63
CA LYS A 53 7.04 6.45 30.94
C LYS A 53 6.65 6.57 29.49
N LEU A 54 7.46 5.96 28.61
CA LEU A 54 7.06 5.69 27.25
C LEU A 54 6.00 4.57 27.23
N SER A 55 5.01 4.72 26.38
CA SER A 55 3.98 3.71 26.14
C SER A 55 3.71 3.55 24.65
N HIS A 56 3.40 2.33 24.24
CA HIS A 56 3.01 1.94 22.90
C HIS A 56 2.03 0.79 22.99
N ASN A 57 0.96 0.82 22.20
CA ASN A 57 0.00 -0.28 22.11
C ASN A 57 0.32 -1.10 20.87
N SER A 58 0.58 -2.39 21.06
CA SER A 58 0.81 -3.29 19.93
C SER A 58 -0.49 -3.50 19.15
N VAL A 59 -0.37 -3.59 17.84
CA VAL A 59 -1.47 -3.96 16.95
C VAL A 59 -1.63 -5.48 17.00
N ALA A 60 -2.85 -5.96 17.19
CA ALA A 60 -3.13 -7.40 17.26
C ALA A 60 -2.92 -8.09 15.90
N GLN A 61 -3.24 -7.39 14.80
CA GLN A 61 -3.08 -7.88 13.44
C GLN A 61 -2.80 -6.70 12.51
N ALA A 62 -1.70 -6.77 11.78
CA ALA A 62 -1.35 -5.79 10.75
C ALA A 62 -1.67 -6.35 9.36
N SER A 63 -2.25 -5.52 8.50
CA SER A 63 -2.47 -5.80 7.07
C SER A 63 -1.53 -4.93 6.23
N ALA A 64 -1.49 -5.17 4.92
CA ALA A 64 -0.72 -4.36 3.98
C ALA A 64 -1.13 -2.87 3.95
N THR A 65 -2.32 -2.55 4.46
CA THR A 65 -2.87 -1.18 4.52
C THR A 65 -2.79 -0.55 5.89
N THR A 66 -2.39 -1.32 6.92
CA THR A 66 -2.25 -0.84 8.29
C THR A 66 -1.04 0.09 8.40
N SER A 67 -1.24 1.33 8.83
CA SER A 67 -0.16 2.31 8.96
C SER A 67 -0.35 3.19 10.19
N TYR A 68 0.74 3.78 10.68
CA TYR A 68 0.68 4.80 11.73
C TYR A 68 -0.06 6.06 11.24
N ALA A 69 0.24 6.51 10.02
CA ALA A 69 -0.42 7.68 9.43
C ALA A 69 -1.94 7.50 9.26
N GLY A 70 -2.40 6.27 9.01
CA GLY A 70 -3.82 5.92 8.92
C GLY A 70 -4.47 5.55 10.25
N GLY A 71 -3.78 5.73 11.40
CA GLY A 71 -4.32 5.43 12.74
C GLY A 71 -4.39 3.94 13.09
N GLY A 72 -4.05 3.04 12.18
CA GLY A 72 -4.08 1.59 12.42
C GLY A 72 -2.92 1.05 13.26
N ILE A 73 -1.85 1.82 13.43
CA ILE A 73 -0.72 1.51 14.31
C ILE A 73 -0.60 2.61 15.36
N SER A 74 -0.49 2.21 16.62
CA SER A 74 -0.30 3.15 17.73
C SER A 74 1.02 3.91 17.61
N GLY A 75 1.01 5.18 17.98
CA GLY A 75 2.20 5.96 18.21
C GLY A 75 2.96 5.57 19.48
N ILE A 76 4.06 6.27 19.74
CA ILE A 76 4.84 6.23 20.97
C ILE A 76 4.46 7.45 21.79
N TYR A 77 4.00 7.24 23.01
CA TYR A 77 3.46 8.27 23.88
C TYR A 77 4.31 8.45 25.13
N VAL A 78 4.45 9.70 25.57
CA VAL A 78 4.95 10.07 26.90
C VAL A 78 3.84 10.87 27.58
N ASP A 79 3.33 10.38 28.69
CA ASP A 79 2.22 10.98 29.45
C ASP A 79 0.99 11.30 28.58
N GLY A 80 0.68 10.46 27.60
CA GLY A 80 -0.44 10.64 26.68
C GLY A 80 -0.18 11.58 25.51
N VAL A 81 1.01 12.16 25.39
CA VAL A 81 1.43 12.98 24.24
C VAL A 81 2.16 12.10 23.23
N ASP A 82 1.71 12.08 21.98
CA ASP A 82 2.37 11.37 20.90
C ASP A 82 3.69 12.06 20.52
N ILE A 83 4.78 11.33 20.64
CA ILE A 83 6.13 11.79 20.32
C ILE A 83 6.75 11.06 19.11
N THR A 84 6.01 10.18 18.44
CA THR A 84 6.51 9.32 17.35
C THR A 84 7.29 10.12 16.31
N ASN A 85 6.71 11.20 15.81
CA ASN A 85 7.34 12.08 14.81
C ASN A 85 8.41 13.02 15.38
N GLN A 86 8.65 12.96 16.68
CA GLN A 86 9.64 13.81 17.37
C GLN A 86 10.92 13.03 17.69
N ILE A 87 10.91 11.72 17.58
CA ILE A 87 12.08 10.85 17.75
C ILE A 87 12.89 10.90 16.46
N ALA A 88 14.12 11.44 16.56
CA ALA A 88 14.97 11.68 15.40
C ALA A 88 16.28 10.88 15.41
N GLY A 89 16.47 9.97 16.39
CA GLY A 89 17.67 9.14 16.51
C GLY A 89 17.49 7.98 17.48
N GLY A 90 18.47 7.10 17.50
CA GLY A 90 18.48 5.87 18.29
C GLY A 90 17.78 4.69 17.58
N GLU A 91 17.78 3.55 18.24
CA GLU A 91 17.21 2.30 17.73
C GLU A 91 15.70 2.43 17.44
N ILE A 92 14.98 3.15 18.32
CA ILE A 92 13.53 3.38 18.18
C ILE A 92 13.21 4.12 16.89
N GLN A 93 14.00 5.16 16.54
CA GLN A 93 13.81 5.89 15.29
C GLN A 93 14.03 4.97 14.06
N GLY A 94 15.08 4.15 14.09
CA GLY A 94 15.31 3.18 13.01
C GLY A 94 14.16 2.20 12.83
N LEU A 95 13.56 1.72 13.91
CA LEU A 95 12.37 0.84 13.87
C LEU A 95 11.13 1.58 13.34
N ILE A 96 10.94 2.87 13.72
CA ILE A 96 9.86 3.72 13.17
C ILE A 96 10.04 3.89 11.66
N GLU A 97 11.25 4.17 11.19
CA GLU A 97 11.54 4.36 9.77
C GLU A 97 11.29 3.08 8.95
N ILE A 98 11.72 1.92 9.48
CA ILE A 98 11.42 0.63 8.86
C ILE A 98 9.91 0.42 8.78
N ARG A 99 9.18 0.65 9.87
CA ARG A 99 7.73 0.45 9.97
C ARG A 99 6.94 1.38 9.05
N ASP A 100 7.29 2.67 9.03
CA ASP A 100 6.44 3.72 8.43
C ASP A 100 6.87 4.14 7.03
N VAL A 101 8.12 3.82 6.63
CA VAL A 101 8.68 4.23 5.32
C VAL A 101 9.14 3.02 4.52
N THR A 102 10.04 2.21 5.06
CA THR A 102 10.69 1.14 4.29
C THR A 102 9.71 0.02 3.94
N LEU A 103 9.00 -0.54 4.93
CA LEU A 103 8.05 -1.64 4.69
C LEU A 103 6.89 -1.23 3.77
N PRO A 104 6.22 -0.07 3.95
CA PRO A 104 5.20 0.40 3.01
C PRO A 104 5.73 0.61 1.59
N SER A 105 6.96 1.11 1.45
CA SER A 105 7.60 1.27 0.15
C SER A 105 7.84 -0.07 -0.56
N LEU A 106 8.35 -1.06 0.16
CA LEU A 106 8.56 -2.42 -0.37
C LEU A 106 7.24 -3.12 -0.70
N GLN A 107 6.23 -2.96 0.18
CA GLN A 107 4.89 -3.47 -0.06
C GLN A 107 4.29 -2.90 -1.34
N SER A 108 4.39 -1.57 -1.53
CA SER A 108 3.90 -0.90 -2.73
C SER A 108 4.56 -1.42 -4.02
N GLN A 109 5.87 -1.72 -3.98
CA GLN A 109 6.59 -2.28 -5.14
C GLN A 109 6.13 -3.71 -5.47
N LEU A 110 5.86 -4.53 -4.44
CA LEU A 110 5.31 -5.88 -4.64
C LEU A 110 3.87 -5.83 -5.14
N ASP A 111 3.07 -4.91 -4.61
CA ASP A 111 1.68 -4.70 -5.04
C ASP A 111 1.60 -4.23 -6.49
N GLU A 112 2.52 -3.37 -6.93
CA GLU A 112 2.63 -2.96 -8.32
C GLU A 112 2.96 -4.15 -9.24
N LEU A 113 3.93 -4.99 -8.88
CA LEU A 113 4.27 -6.19 -9.64
C LEU A 113 3.08 -7.15 -9.75
N ALA A 114 2.42 -7.43 -8.63
CA ALA A 114 1.28 -8.33 -8.56
C ALA A 114 0.06 -7.75 -9.28
N GLY A 115 -0.17 -6.43 -9.16
CA GLY A 115 -1.25 -5.71 -9.83
C GLY A 115 -1.11 -5.74 -11.35
N VAL A 116 0.10 -5.46 -11.86
CA VAL A 116 0.39 -5.54 -13.30
C VAL A 116 0.21 -6.97 -13.80
N LEU A 117 0.76 -7.97 -13.08
CA LEU A 117 0.58 -9.39 -13.44
C LEU A 117 -0.92 -9.76 -13.51
N LYS A 118 -1.69 -9.46 -12.46
CA LYS A 118 -3.12 -9.72 -12.39
C LYS A 118 -3.85 -9.06 -13.55
N THR A 119 -3.63 -7.78 -13.76
CA THR A 119 -4.35 -6.99 -14.76
C THR A 119 -4.06 -7.49 -16.18
N GLN A 120 -2.80 -7.74 -16.51
CA GLN A 120 -2.42 -8.18 -17.86
C GLN A 120 -2.88 -9.60 -18.16
N ILE A 121 -2.75 -10.52 -17.23
CA ILE A 121 -3.23 -11.89 -17.42
C ILE A 121 -4.76 -11.93 -17.50
N ASN A 122 -5.47 -11.23 -16.63
CA ASN A 122 -6.92 -11.16 -16.65
C ASN A 122 -7.44 -10.54 -17.95
N ALA A 123 -6.84 -9.44 -18.41
CA ALA A 123 -7.22 -8.79 -19.67
C ALA A 123 -7.15 -9.75 -20.87
N ILE A 124 -6.12 -10.61 -20.92
CA ILE A 124 -5.97 -11.61 -21.98
C ILE A 124 -6.91 -12.79 -21.78
N HIS A 125 -6.99 -13.33 -20.55
CA HIS A 125 -7.82 -14.49 -20.26
C HIS A 125 -9.32 -14.22 -20.46
N ASN A 126 -9.75 -12.99 -20.17
CA ASN A 126 -11.12 -12.52 -20.42
C ASN A 126 -11.49 -12.39 -21.91
N GLN A 127 -10.50 -12.34 -22.83
CA GLN A 127 -10.75 -12.33 -24.29
C GLN A 127 -10.93 -13.72 -24.87
N GLY A 128 -10.76 -14.76 -24.06
CA GLY A 128 -10.81 -16.14 -24.50
C GLY A 128 -11.84 -16.98 -23.81
N THR A 129 -11.91 -18.22 -24.27
CA THR A 129 -12.68 -19.28 -23.62
C THR A 129 -11.92 -20.60 -23.64
N ALA A 130 -12.29 -21.50 -22.75
CA ALA A 130 -11.79 -22.87 -22.77
C ALA A 130 -12.52 -23.69 -23.84
N TYR A 131 -11.81 -24.64 -24.46
CA TYR A 131 -12.42 -25.67 -25.30
C TYR A 131 -11.58 -26.95 -25.21
N PRO A 132 -12.16 -28.15 -25.03
CA PRO A 132 -13.60 -28.51 -25.15
C PRO A 132 -14.47 -28.24 -23.93
N ASN A 133 -13.93 -27.71 -22.84
CA ASN A 133 -14.72 -27.45 -21.61
C ASN A 133 -15.15 -25.97 -21.52
N THR A 134 -15.84 -25.48 -22.55
CA THR A 134 -16.41 -24.13 -22.52
C THR A 134 -17.44 -24.03 -21.38
N PRO A 135 -17.42 -22.97 -20.57
CA PRO A 135 -18.31 -22.85 -19.42
C PRO A 135 -19.78 -22.70 -19.84
N SER A 136 -20.71 -23.37 -19.13
CA SER A 136 -22.14 -23.14 -19.24
C SER A 136 -22.61 -21.93 -18.42
N SER A 137 -21.83 -21.52 -17.45
CA SER A 137 -22.10 -20.35 -16.60
C SER A 137 -20.85 -19.50 -16.44
N LEU A 138 -21.02 -18.17 -16.46
CA LEU A 138 -19.99 -17.18 -16.20
C LEU A 138 -20.45 -16.31 -15.04
N THR A 139 -19.62 -16.18 -14.00
CA THR A 139 -19.88 -15.30 -12.85
C THR A 139 -18.79 -14.24 -12.80
N GLY A 140 -19.16 -12.98 -12.73
CA GLY A 140 -18.24 -11.86 -12.62
C GLY A 140 -17.52 -11.82 -11.27
N THR A 141 -16.42 -11.07 -11.22
CA THR A 141 -15.70 -10.76 -9.97
C THR A 141 -15.95 -9.33 -9.50
N ARG A 142 -16.55 -8.48 -10.38
CA ARG A 142 -16.95 -7.13 -10.02
C ARG A 142 -18.31 -7.14 -9.39
N SER A 143 -18.40 -6.57 -8.20
CA SER A 143 -19.68 -6.34 -7.51
C SER A 143 -20.32 -5.03 -8.00
N PHE A 144 -21.61 -5.08 -8.32
CA PHE A 144 -22.45 -3.94 -8.66
C PHE A 144 -23.41 -3.68 -7.52
N ILE A 145 -23.32 -2.52 -7.01
CA ILE A 145 -23.95 -2.07 -5.78
C ILE A 145 -25.42 -1.74 -5.98
N ASP A 146 -25.74 -1.01 -7.05
CA ASP A 146 -27.11 -0.78 -7.52
C ASP A 146 -27.14 -0.84 -9.04
N PRO A 147 -27.30 -2.04 -9.63
CA PRO A 147 -27.35 -2.18 -11.07
C PRO A 147 -28.47 -1.37 -11.76
N ASN A 148 -29.47 -0.90 -10.99
CA ASN A 148 -30.56 -0.06 -11.53
C ASN A 148 -30.19 1.42 -11.60
N ALA A 149 -29.24 1.87 -10.80
CA ALA A 149 -28.77 3.25 -10.80
C ALA A 149 -27.45 3.42 -11.55
N GLN A 150 -26.57 2.42 -11.52
CA GLN A 150 -25.27 2.45 -12.16
C GLN A 150 -25.39 2.32 -13.68
N HIS A 151 -24.82 3.27 -14.44
CA HIS A 151 -24.90 3.32 -15.89
C HIS A 151 -23.60 2.91 -16.54
N ILE A 152 -23.72 2.27 -17.70
CA ILE A 152 -22.59 1.98 -18.58
C ILE A 152 -22.87 2.48 -20.00
N SER A 153 -21.81 2.84 -20.72
CA SER A 153 -21.83 3.11 -22.16
C SER A 153 -20.74 2.30 -22.84
N ILE A 154 -21.08 1.63 -23.93
CA ILE A 154 -20.15 0.82 -24.74
C ILE A 154 -19.71 1.65 -25.93
N GLU A 155 -18.40 1.83 -26.08
CA GLU A 155 -17.80 2.62 -27.16
C GLU A 155 -16.72 1.81 -27.89
N ASN A 156 -16.37 2.25 -29.08
CA ASN A 156 -15.26 1.71 -29.89
C ASN A 156 -15.38 0.22 -30.26
N GLY A 157 -16.59 -0.27 -30.54
CA GLY A 157 -16.83 -1.65 -30.95
C GLY A 157 -18.19 -2.17 -30.51
N ASP A 158 -18.32 -3.47 -30.43
CA ASP A 158 -19.50 -4.17 -29.95
C ASP A 158 -19.12 -5.46 -29.21
N VAL A 159 -20.01 -5.99 -28.39
CA VAL A 159 -19.82 -7.21 -27.58
C VAL A 159 -20.66 -8.33 -28.17
N ARG A 160 -20.02 -9.42 -28.54
CA ARG A 160 -20.67 -10.60 -29.11
C ARG A 160 -20.89 -11.68 -28.08
N PHE A 161 -22.10 -12.19 -28.01
CA PHE A 161 -22.50 -13.36 -27.23
C PHE A 161 -22.73 -14.53 -28.16
N ILE A 162 -22.15 -15.68 -27.87
CA ILE A 162 -22.22 -16.88 -28.70
C ILE A 162 -22.57 -18.07 -27.81
N ILE A 163 -23.61 -18.79 -28.14
CA ILE A 163 -23.95 -20.06 -27.52
C ILE A 163 -23.47 -21.19 -28.41
N PHE A 164 -22.76 -22.13 -27.80
CA PHE A 164 -22.24 -23.34 -28.47
C PHE A 164 -22.92 -24.60 -27.90
N ASP A 165 -23.01 -25.62 -28.75
CA ASP A 165 -23.31 -26.98 -28.32
C ASP A 165 -22.06 -27.69 -27.74
N SER A 166 -22.24 -28.91 -27.26
CA SER A 166 -21.17 -29.75 -26.73
C SER A 166 -20.08 -30.11 -27.75
N GLU A 167 -20.34 -29.96 -29.05
CA GLU A 167 -19.40 -30.19 -30.15
C GLU A 167 -18.66 -28.92 -30.56
N GLY A 168 -19.02 -27.75 -29.95
CA GLY A 168 -18.42 -26.44 -30.24
C GLY A 168 -18.97 -25.77 -31.50
N ASN A 169 -20.14 -26.19 -31.97
CA ASN A 169 -20.85 -25.53 -33.05
C ASN A 169 -21.73 -24.41 -32.51
N GLN A 170 -21.86 -23.32 -33.25
CA GLN A 170 -22.72 -22.22 -32.89
C GLN A 170 -24.20 -22.62 -32.92
N VAL A 171 -24.89 -22.44 -31.81
CA VAL A 171 -26.36 -22.61 -31.70
C VAL A 171 -27.05 -21.25 -31.92
N ALA A 172 -26.54 -20.20 -31.27
CA ALA A 172 -27.10 -18.87 -31.40
C ALA A 172 -25.99 -17.82 -31.22
N THR A 173 -26.17 -16.64 -31.79
CA THR A 173 -25.30 -15.49 -31.56
C THR A 173 -26.09 -14.20 -31.66
N THR A 174 -25.65 -13.22 -30.84
CA THR A 174 -26.12 -11.86 -30.90
C THR A 174 -24.97 -10.91 -30.50
N ASN A 175 -25.20 -9.63 -30.67
CA ASN A 175 -24.29 -8.62 -30.13
C ASN A 175 -25.06 -7.53 -29.39
N LEU A 176 -24.37 -6.86 -28.48
CA LEU A 176 -24.98 -5.97 -27.51
C LEU A 176 -25.61 -4.74 -28.18
N ASN A 177 -24.88 -4.06 -29.05
CA ASN A 177 -25.38 -2.88 -29.75
C ASN A 177 -26.29 -3.27 -30.93
N GLY A 178 -25.76 -3.99 -31.92
CA GLY A 178 -26.48 -4.26 -33.16
C GLY A 178 -27.67 -5.22 -33.00
N GLY A 179 -27.55 -6.23 -32.14
CA GLY A 179 -28.59 -7.26 -31.92
C GLY A 179 -29.53 -6.93 -30.77
N LEU A 180 -29.02 -6.58 -29.60
CA LEU A 180 -29.82 -6.27 -28.41
C LEU A 180 -30.21 -4.80 -28.30
N GLY A 181 -29.64 -3.94 -29.15
CA GLY A 181 -29.94 -2.50 -29.19
C GLY A 181 -29.53 -1.77 -27.93
N PHE A 182 -28.45 -2.21 -27.26
CA PHE A 182 -27.91 -1.56 -26.08
C PHE A 182 -26.56 -0.91 -26.39
N THR A 183 -26.48 0.39 -26.24
CA THR A 183 -25.25 1.18 -26.33
C THR A 183 -24.92 1.87 -25.03
N GLU A 184 -25.95 2.33 -24.33
CA GLU A 184 -25.86 2.98 -23.02
C GLU A 184 -27.14 2.73 -22.23
N GLY A 185 -27.04 2.74 -20.91
CA GLY A 185 -28.15 2.53 -19.99
C GLY A 185 -27.68 1.97 -18.66
N THR A 186 -28.63 1.55 -17.83
CA THR A 186 -28.26 0.92 -16.56
C THR A 186 -27.67 -0.47 -16.77
N VAL A 187 -26.85 -0.92 -15.82
CA VAL A 187 -26.29 -2.28 -15.84
C VAL A 187 -27.41 -3.32 -15.79
N ALA A 188 -28.49 -3.03 -15.03
CA ALA A 188 -29.68 -3.88 -14.99
C ALA A 188 -30.42 -3.98 -16.34
N GLU A 189 -30.58 -2.86 -17.06
CA GLU A 189 -31.21 -2.86 -18.40
C GLU A 189 -30.41 -3.69 -19.40
N MET A 190 -29.09 -3.57 -19.37
CA MET A 190 -28.22 -4.39 -20.20
C MET A 190 -28.41 -5.87 -19.90
N THR A 191 -28.34 -6.23 -18.61
CA THR A 191 -28.48 -7.62 -18.15
C THR A 191 -29.86 -8.20 -18.52
N GLN A 192 -30.94 -7.40 -18.37
CA GLN A 192 -32.29 -7.83 -18.76
C GLN A 192 -32.37 -8.12 -20.28
N ARG A 193 -31.72 -7.32 -21.13
CA ARG A 193 -31.73 -7.57 -22.60
C ARG A 193 -30.98 -8.86 -22.93
N ILE A 194 -29.88 -9.16 -22.23
CA ILE A 194 -29.14 -10.43 -22.38
C ILE A 194 -30.07 -11.60 -21.94
N ASN A 195 -30.73 -11.48 -20.80
CA ASN A 195 -31.66 -12.49 -20.29
C ASN A 195 -32.82 -12.77 -21.27
N ASP A 196 -33.44 -11.71 -21.78
CA ASP A 196 -34.56 -11.83 -22.72
C ASP A 196 -34.10 -12.51 -24.03
N TRP A 197 -32.91 -12.23 -24.53
CA TRP A 197 -32.37 -12.93 -25.69
C TRP A 197 -32.08 -14.40 -25.42
N LEU A 198 -31.51 -14.75 -24.27
CA LEU A 198 -31.22 -16.12 -23.90
C LEU A 198 -32.49 -16.97 -23.90
N GLN A 199 -33.60 -16.45 -23.37
CA GLN A 199 -34.85 -17.18 -23.20
C GLN A 199 -35.79 -17.11 -24.43
N SER A 200 -35.61 -16.09 -25.30
CA SER A 200 -36.48 -15.87 -26.44
C SER A 200 -36.41 -17.01 -27.47
N PRO A 201 -37.56 -17.50 -28.00
CA PRO A 201 -37.60 -18.44 -29.13
C PRO A 201 -36.93 -17.90 -30.41
N ASP A 202 -36.90 -16.57 -30.59
CA ASP A 202 -36.26 -15.89 -31.72
C ASP A 202 -34.78 -15.55 -31.39
N GLY A 203 -34.32 -15.81 -30.15
CA GLY A 203 -32.97 -15.63 -29.66
C GLY A 203 -32.21 -16.94 -29.52
N ALA A 204 -31.67 -17.20 -28.34
CA ALA A 204 -30.95 -18.45 -28.06
C ALA A 204 -31.88 -19.65 -27.80
N ASN A 205 -33.17 -19.41 -27.49
CA ASN A 205 -34.19 -20.41 -27.21
C ASN A 205 -33.80 -21.35 -26.05
N LEU A 206 -33.20 -20.80 -25.00
CA LEU A 206 -32.83 -21.52 -23.78
C LEU A 206 -33.74 -21.08 -22.61
N PRO A 207 -34.90 -21.71 -22.42
CA PRO A 207 -35.90 -21.21 -21.46
C PRO A 207 -35.47 -21.35 -19.98
N GLN A 208 -34.42 -22.11 -19.69
CA GLN A 208 -33.84 -22.25 -18.34
C GLN A 208 -32.63 -21.32 -18.12
N ALA A 209 -32.18 -20.66 -19.18
CA ALA A 209 -31.05 -19.73 -19.08
C ALA A 209 -31.43 -18.48 -18.28
N SER A 210 -30.43 -17.85 -17.69
CA SER A 210 -30.61 -16.60 -16.95
C SER A 210 -29.42 -15.69 -17.09
N ALA A 211 -29.67 -14.39 -17.07
CA ALA A 211 -28.69 -13.36 -16.81
C ALA A 211 -29.22 -12.47 -15.69
N GLY A 212 -28.41 -12.26 -14.64
CA GLY A 212 -28.83 -11.53 -13.44
C GLY A 212 -27.66 -11.23 -12.55
N PHE A 213 -27.95 -10.79 -11.33
CA PHE A 213 -26.94 -10.56 -10.30
C PHE A 213 -27.16 -11.54 -9.16
N ASP A 214 -26.06 -12.04 -8.59
CA ASP A 214 -26.08 -12.81 -7.36
C ASP A 214 -26.28 -11.92 -6.12
N ASP A 215 -26.29 -12.54 -4.94
CA ASP A 215 -26.49 -11.82 -3.66
C ASP A 215 -25.32 -10.86 -3.32
N ASP A 216 -24.15 -11.07 -3.93
CA ASP A 216 -22.94 -10.22 -3.78
C ASP A 216 -22.85 -9.15 -4.89
N GLY A 217 -23.86 -9.07 -5.77
CA GLY A 217 -23.93 -8.11 -6.87
C GLY A 217 -23.07 -8.45 -8.08
N HIS A 218 -22.58 -9.67 -8.22
CA HIS A 218 -21.83 -10.10 -9.39
C HIS A 218 -22.77 -10.46 -10.55
N LEU A 219 -22.40 -10.06 -11.76
CA LEU A 219 -23.12 -10.49 -12.97
C LEU A 219 -22.94 -11.99 -13.17
N VAL A 220 -24.06 -12.71 -13.26
CA VAL A 220 -24.10 -14.13 -13.58
C VAL A 220 -24.84 -14.32 -14.90
N ILE A 221 -24.23 -15.06 -15.83
CA ILE A 221 -24.87 -15.47 -17.10
C ILE A 221 -24.77 -16.98 -17.17
N ASP A 222 -25.92 -17.67 -17.16
CA ASP A 222 -26.04 -19.13 -17.11
C ASP A 222 -26.91 -19.62 -18.27
N THR A 223 -26.46 -20.63 -19.00
CA THR A 223 -27.24 -21.26 -20.07
C THR A 223 -28.37 -22.13 -19.52
N GLY A 224 -28.33 -22.46 -18.22
CA GLY A 224 -29.33 -23.30 -17.55
C GLY A 224 -29.28 -24.78 -17.95
N ASP A 225 -28.39 -25.18 -18.85
CA ASP A 225 -28.24 -26.54 -19.34
C ASP A 225 -26.74 -26.79 -19.70
N SER A 226 -26.20 -27.87 -19.17
CA SER A 226 -24.80 -28.27 -19.39
C SER A 226 -24.48 -28.75 -20.83
N GLU A 227 -25.48 -28.97 -21.66
CA GLU A 227 -25.31 -29.28 -23.08
C GLU A 227 -24.93 -28.02 -23.89
N TYR A 228 -25.18 -26.83 -23.32
CA TYR A 228 -24.85 -25.56 -23.93
C TYR A 228 -23.78 -24.81 -23.14
N SER A 229 -22.98 -24.06 -23.84
CA SER A 229 -21.93 -23.25 -23.29
C SER A 229 -21.95 -21.84 -23.88
N ILE A 230 -21.38 -20.88 -23.18
CA ILE A 230 -21.36 -19.49 -23.59
C ILE A 230 -19.92 -18.97 -23.72
N ALA A 231 -19.68 -18.23 -24.80
CA ALA A 231 -18.50 -17.39 -24.96
C ALA A 231 -18.89 -15.96 -25.27
N ILE A 232 -18.10 -15.04 -24.74
CA ILE A 232 -18.26 -13.59 -24.94
C ILE A 232 -16.97 -13.08 -25.55
N MET A 233 -17.07 -12.26 -26.59
CA MET A 233 -15.91 -11.63 -27.22
C MET A 233 -16.23 -10.21 -27.63
N ASP A 234 -15.24 -9.36 -27.53
CA ASP A 234 -15.31 -7.99 -28.05
C ASP A 234 -14.90 -7.95 -29.52
N GLU A 235 -15.63 -7.21 -30.31
CA GLU A 235 -15.41 -7.02 -31.74
C GLU A 235 -15.30 -5.55 -32.12
N ALA A 236 -14.54 -5.23 -33.16
CA ALA A 236 -14.36 -3.87 -33.66
C ALA A 236 -15.65 -3.22 -34.18
N SER A 237 -16.68 -4.01 -34.48
CA SER A 237 -17.99 -3.52 -34.92
C SER A 237 -19.09 -4.57 -34.72
N SER A 238 -20.35 -4.16 -34.91
CA SER A 238 -21.52 -5.07 -34.88
C SER A 238 -21.56 -6.08 -36.04
N THR A 239 -20.66 -5.98 -37.01
CA THR A 239 -20.64 -6.88 -38.18
C THR A 239 -20.17 -8.26 -37.76
N VAL A 240 -20.92 -9.30 -38.12
CA VAL A 240 -20.55 -10.70 -37.85
C VAL A 240 -19.19 -11.02 -38.49
N GLY A 241 -18.29 -11.62 -37.73
CA GLY A 241 -16.92 -11.92 -38.17
C GLY A 241 -16.00 -10.70 -38.21
N SER A 242 -16.36 -9.63 -37.53
CA SER A 242 -15.48 -8.48 -37.31
C SER A 242 -14.22 -8.91 -36.53
N GLU A 243 -13.14 -8.13 -36.67
CA GLU A 243 -11.91 -8.40 -35.93
C GLU A 243 -12.14 -8.27 -34.41
N GLN A 244 -11.50 -9.16 -33.64
CA GLN A 244 -11.51 -9.06 -32.18
C GLN A 244 -10.79 -7.79 -31.74
N SER A 245 -11.44 -6.98 -30.93
CA SER A 245 -10.93 -5.69 -30.44
C SER A 245 -11.65 -5.32 -29.17
N SER A 246 -10.92 -5.01 -28.11
CA SER A 246 -11.52 -4.59 -26.83
C SER A 246 -12.42 -3.36 -27.02
N VAL A 247 -13.63 -3.43 -26.48
CA VAL A 247 -14.53 -2.28 -26.38
C VAL A 247 -14.10 -1.38 -25.22
N SER A 248 -14.43 -0.09 -25.30
CA SER A 248 -14.26 0.84 -24.20
C SER A 248 -15.58 1.00 -23.46
N ILE A 249 -15.56 0.79 -22.15
CA ILE A 249 -16.72 0.90 -21.27
C ILE A 249 -16.55 2.13 -20.40
N LYS A 250 -17.45 3.10 -20.54
CA LYS A 250 -17.63 4.17 -19.58
C LYS A 250 -18.59 3.71 -18.49
N PHE A 251 -18.29 4.01 -17.26
CA PHE A 251 -19.04 3.57 -16.10
C PHE A 251 -19.31 4.72 -15.14
N ASP A 252 -20.59 4.92 -14.85
CA ASP A 252 -21.09 5.79 -13.79
C ASP A 252 -21.28 4.93 -12.54
N ALA A 253 -20.26 4.95 -11.71
CA ALA A 253 -20.16 4.03 -10.58
C ALA A 253 -21.11 4.39 -9.43
N ASN A 254 -21.45 5.68 -9.29
CA ASN A 254 -22.28 6.21 -8.21
C ASN A 254 -23.74 6.50 -8.61
N GLY A 255 -24.08 6.32 -9.90
CA GLY A 255 -25.44 6.55 -10.41
C GLY A 255 -25.89 8.01 -10.45
N ASP A 256 -24.95 8.97 -10.55
CA ASP A 256 -25.28 10.40 -10.58
C ASP A 256 -25.53 10.94 -12.00
N GLY A 257 -25.36 10.10 -13.00
CA GLY A 257 -25.52 10.42 -14.42
C GLY A 257 -24.24 10.96 -15.08
N THR A 258 -23.09 10.88 -14.39
CA THR A 258 -21.78 11.26 -14.91
C THR A 258 -20.86 10.03 -14.95
N TYR A 259 -20.21 9.77 -16.07
CA TYR A 259 -19.27 8.66 -16.16
C TYR A 259 -17.97 8.98 -15.41
N ASP A 260 -17.68 8.20 -14.36
CA ASP A 260 -16.52 8.39 -13.48
C ASP A 260 -15.27 7.66 -13.99
N ARG A 261 -15.47 6.55 -14.68
CA ARG A 261 -14.40 5.62 -15.06
C ARG A 261 -14.53 5.15 -16.49
N THR A 262 -13.39 4.75 -17.04
CA THR A 262 -13.33 4.05 -18.34
C THR A 262 -12.53 2.76 -18.15
N ALA A 263 -13.02 1.67 -18.71
CA ALA A 263 -12.37 0.36 -18.70
C ALA A 263 -12.33 -0.23 -20.11
N GLU A 264 -11.39 -1.12 -20.37
CA GLU A 264 -11.25 -1.80 -21.66
C GLU A 264 -11.64 -3.27 -21.53
N GLY A 265 -12.48 -3.72 -22.43
CA GLY A 265 -12.97 -5.09 -22.56
C GLY A 265 -14.19 -5.40 -21.68
N PHE A 266 -15.24 -5.97 -22.28
CA PHE A 266 -16.50 -6.29 -21.60
C PHE A 266 -16.29 -7.34 -20.51
N SER A 267 -15.75 -8.52 -20.87
CA SER A 267 -15.50 -9.58 -19.90
C SER A 267 -14.52 -9.17 -18.81
N SER A 268 -13.52 -8.33 -19.13
CA SER A 268 -12.58 -7.77 -18.14
C SER A 268 -13.26 -6.79 -17.19
N PHE A 269 -14.20 -5.97 -17.69
CA PHE A 269 -14.91 -5.01 -16.85
C PHE A 269 -15.79 -5.71 -15.81
N PHE A 270 -16.49 -6.76 -16.20
CA PHE A 270 -17.31 -7.56 -15.29
C PHE A 270 -16.50 -8.63 -14.52
N GLY A 271 -15.28 -8.93 -14.97
CA GLY A 271 -14.45 -10.00 -14.40
C GLY A 271 -15.00 -11.40 -14.67
N LEU A 272 -15.71 -11.60 -15.80
CA LEU A 272 -16.45 -12.82 -16.09
C LEU A 272 -15.56 -14.06 -16.22
N ASN A 273 -14.34 -13.87 -16.72
CA ASN A 273 -13.36 -14.94 -16.91
C ASN A 273 -11.99 -14.54 -16.36
N ASP A 274 -11.96 -13.92 -15.17
CA ASP A 274 -10.73 -13.57 -14.50
C ASP A 274 -9.92 -14.81 -14.13
N PHE A 275 -8.61 -14.78 -14.43
CA PHE A 275 -7.65 -15.82 -14.04
C PHE A 275 -7.19 -15.63 -12.60
N PHE A 276 -6.83 -14.41 -12.25
CA PHE A 276 -6.41 -14.04 -10.90
C PHE A 276 -7.49 -13.22 -10.20
N VAL A 277 -7.69 -13.54 -8.94
CA VAL A 277 -8.53 -12.78 -8.01
C VAL A 277 -7.68 -12.26 -6.84
N SER A 278 -8.16 -11.27 -6.14
CA SER A 278 -7.53 -10.74 -4.93
C SER A 278 -8.60 -10.23 -3.98
N ASN A 279 -8.30 -10.23 -2.68
CA ASN A 279 -9.20 -9.73 -1.64
C ASN A 279 -9.14 -8.19 -1.47
N THR A 280 -8.65 -7.47 -2.48
CA THR A 280 -8.71 -6.02 -2.48
C THR A 280 -10.15 -5.60 -2.78
N ASN A 281 -10.76 -4.94 -1.81
CA ASN A 281 -12.09 -4.35 -1.97
C ASN A 281 -11.98 -2.86 -2.33
N GLU A 282 -13.05 -2.31 -2.86
CA GLU A 282 -13.13 -0.88 -3.19
C GLU A 282 -13.35 0.02 -1.93
N ALA A 283 -12.99 -0.47 -0.74
CA ALA A 283 -12.99 0.32 0.49
C ALA A 283 -11.77 1.26 0.60
N ILE A 284 -10.80 1.12 -0.29
CA ILE A 284 -9.54 1.87 -0.26
C ILE A 284 -9.29 2.51 -1.62
N TYR A 285 -9.03 3.80 -1.61
CA TYR A 285 -8.63 4.58 -2.77
C TYR A 285 -7.24 5.16 -2.56
N ASP A 286 -6.40 5.04 -3.57
CA ASP A 286 -5.05 5.59 -3.60
C ASP A 286 -4.88 6.56 -4.76
N SER A 287 -4.16 7.65 -4.52
CA SER A 287 -3.67 8.51 -5.60
C SER A 287 -2.41 7.92 -6.23
N LYS A 288 -2.03 8.43 -7.40
CA LYS A 288 -0.65 8.29 -7.88
C LYS A 288 0.33 8.92 -6.89
N VAL A 289 1.62 8.57 -7.00
CA VAL A 289 2.66 9.19 -6.16
C VAL A 289 2.82 10.67 -6.53
N VAL A 290 2.69 11.53 -5.53
CA VAL A 290 2.75 12.99 -5.67
C VAL A 290 3.62 13.61 -4.58
N SER A 291 4.15 14.82 -4.82
CA SER A 291 4.89 15.53 -3.78
C SER A 291 3.94 16.08 -2.70
N LYS A 292 4.37 16.09 -1.44
CA LYS A 292 3.57 16.61 -0.31
C LYS A 292 3.05 18.03 -0.52
N GLY A 293 3.84 18.88 -1.19
CA GLY A 293 3.51 20.28 -1.50
C GLY A 293 2.86 20.47 -2.87
N MET A 294 2.39 19.40 -3.53
CA MET A 294 1.77 19.51 -4.85
C MET A 294 0.56 20.44 -4.79
N ASN A 295 0.54 21.41 -5.70
CA ASN A 295 -0.65 22.20 -5.98
C ASN A 295 -1.45 21.49 -7.08
N LEU A 296 -2.71 21.20 -6.80
CA LEU A 296 -3.58 20.51 -7.76
C LEU A 296 -3.91 21.36 -8.99
N GLY A 297 -3.65 22.68 -8.96
CA GLY A 297 -3.94 23.59 -10.05
C GLY A 297 -5.43 23.64 -10.43
N LEU A 298 -6.30 23.44 -9.43
CA LEU A 298 -7.74 23.57 -9.61
C LEU A 298 -8.08 25.01 -9.94
N LYS A 299 -9.02 25.22 -10.88
CA LYS A 299 -9.53 26.56 -11.22
C LYS A 299 -10.76 26.94 -10.38
N ASN A 300 -11.53 25.94 -9.99
CA ASN A 300 -12.78 26.09 -9.27
C ASN A 300 -12.78 25.20 -8.02
N VAL A 301 -13.74 25.40 -7.14
CA VAL A 301 -14.02 24.48 -6.05
C VAL A 301 -14.53 23.16 -6.64
N VAL A 302 -14.00 22.07 -6.16
CA VAL A 302 -14.45 20.71 -6.47
C VAL A 302 -15.01 20.10 -5.20
N THR A 303 -16.19 19.53 -5.27
CA THR A 303 -16.78 18.78 -4.15
C THR A 303 -16.48 17.30 -4.35
N LEU A 304 -15.78 16.69 -3.41
CA LEU A 304 -15.63 15.22 -3.34
C LEU A 304 -16.79 14.66 -2.52
N ASN A 305 -17.48 13.68 -3.07
CA ASN A 305 -18.58 12.97 -2.43
C ASN A 305 -18.13 11.56 -2.10
N PHE A 306 -18.53 11.07 -0.93
CA PHE A 306 -18.21 9.74 -0.43
C PHE A 306 -19.52 9.00 -0.18
N SER A 307 -19.73 7.87 -0.82
CA SER A 307 -20.96 7.11 -0.73
C SER A 307 -20.69 5.62 -0.71
N ASP A 308 -21.56 4.91 -0.03
CA ASP A 308 -21.76 3.48 -0.23
C ASP A 308 -23.14 3.33 -0.87
N THR A 309 -23.13 3.14 -2.17
CA THR A 309 -24.35 3.02 -2.93
C THR A 309 -25.03 1.67 -2.69
N SER A 310 -24.29 0.60 -2.23
CA SER A 310 -24.85 -0.73 -1.93
C SER A 310 -25.91 -0.70 -0.83
N HIS A 311 -25.68 0.13 0.16
CA HIS A 311 -26.58 0.28 1.29
C HIS A 311 -27.37 1.60 1.24
N GLY A 312 -27.25 2.36 0.15
CA GLY A 312 -27.87 3.68 0.01
C GLY A 312 -27.30 4.70 1.01
N LEU A 313 -26.08 4.49 1.48
CA LEU A 313 -25.44 5.36 2.47
C LEU A 313 -24.69 6.49 1.76
N ASN A 314 -24.91 7.69 2.22
CA ASN A 314 -24.09 8.85 1.88
C ASN A 314 -23.25 9.21 3.10
N TYR A 315 -21.94 8.99 3.00
CA TYR A 315 -21.00 9.31 4.09
C TYR A 315 -20.77 10.82 4.23
N GLY A 316 -21.08 11.62 3.20
CA GLY A 316 -20.89 13.05 3.20
C GLY A 316 -20.00 13.55 2.08
N SER A 317 -19.66 14.83 2.12
CA SER A 317 -18.84 15.47 1.09
C SER A 317 -17.95 16.57 1.65
N ILE A 318 -16.81 16.82 0.98
CA ILE A 318 -15.92 17.95 1.30
C ILE A 318 -15.69 18.83 0.07
N ASN A 319 -15.48 20.13 0.34
CA ASN A 319 -15.07 21.07 -0.68
C ASN A 319 -13.55 21.23 -0.72
N ILE A 320 -12.97 20.98 -1.88
CA ILE A 320 -11.55 21.18 -2.18
C ILE A 320 -11.40 22.49 -2.93
N TYR A 321 -10.63 23.41 -2.38
CA TYR A 321 -10.38 24.73 -2.94
C TYR A 321 -9.10 24.74 -3.78
N PRO A 322 -8.94 25.70 -4.72
CA PRO A 322 -7.78 25.78 -5.60
C PRO A 322 -6.41 25.80 -4.92
N ASN A 323 -6.34 26.28 -3.69
CA ASN A 323 -5.10 26.42 -2.93
C ASN A 323 -4.90 25.32 -1.86
N ASP A 324 -5.80 24.35 -1.78
CA ASP A 324 -5.65 23.25 -0.85
C ASP A 324 -4.45 22.38 -1.22
N SER A 325 -3.64 22.08 -0.20
CA SER A 325 -2.57 21.08 -0.30
C SER A 325 -3.12 19.69 -0.02
N LEU A 326 -2.35 18.65 -0.34
CA LEU A 326 -2.73 17.28 0.02
C LEU A 326 -2.96 17.13 1.53
N GLN A 327 -2.13 17.77 2.37
CA GLN A 327 -2.33 17.74 3.81
C GLN A 327 -3.65 18.41 4.22
N THR A 328 -4.00 19.51 3.55
CA THR A 328 -5.30 20.19 3.80
C THR A 328 -6.48 19.28 3.44
N ILE A 329 -6.37 18.48 2.38
CA ILE A 329 -7.41 17.50 2.01
C ILE A 329 -7.54 16.44 3.10
N VAL A 330 -6.42 15.87 3.55
CA VAL A 330 -6.40 14.90 4.66
C VAL A 330 -7.03 15.49 5.92
N ASP A 331 -6.62 16.70 6.30
CA ASP A 331 -7.12 17.36 7.50
C ASP A 331 -8.63 17.63 7.40
N LYS A 332 -9.14 18.01 6.23
CA LYS A 332 -10.58 18.22 5.99
C LYS A 332 -11.37 16.93 6.13
N ILE A 333 -10.91 15.83 5.52
CA ILE A 333 -11.59 14.53 5.64
C ILE A 333 -11.62 14.10 7.11
N ASN A 334 -10.46 14.11 7.78
CA ASN A 334 -10.31 13.59 9.13
C ASN A 334 -10.93 14.49 10.22
N SER A 335 -11.17 15.78 9.94
CA SER A 335 -11.80 16.71 10.87
C SER A 335 -13.29 16.93 10.64
N ASP A 336 -13.82 16.43 9.52
CA ASP A 336 -15.26 16.54 9.25
C ASP A 336 -16.03 15.61 10.19
N PRO A 337 -17.01 16.12 10.96
CA PRO A 337 -17.68 15.32 11.99
C PRO A 337 -18.57 14.21 11.45
N VAL A 338 -18.94 14.27 10.16
CA VAL A 338 -19.76 13.25 9.50
C VAL A 338 -18.86 12.20 8.83
N LEU A 339 -17.83 12.64 8.11
CA LEU A 339 -16.92 11.74 7.39
C LEU A 339 -16.05 10.91 8.33
N ASN A 340 -15.48 11.51 9.38
CA ASN A 340 -14.47 10.88 10.23
C ASN A 340 -14.98 9.66 11.02
N GLU A 341 -16.29 9.44 11.07
CA GLU A 341 -16.88 8.24 11.67
C GLU A 341 -16.57 6.99 10.82
N ASN A 342 -16.49 7.15 9.49
CA ASN A 342 -16.32 6.04 8.57
C ASN A 342 -15.15 6.23 7.60
N ILE A 343 -14.82 7.44 7.20
CA ILE A 343 -13.82 7.74 6.18
C ILE A 343 -12.57 8.34 6.84
N GLN A 344 -11.43 7.76 6.54
CA GLN A 344 -10.14 8.24 7.02
C GLN A 344 -9.20 8.49 5.84
N ALA A 345 -8.44 9.57 5.92
CA ALA A 345 -7.44 9.90 4.91
C ALA A 345 -6.05 9.97 5.53
N SER A 346 -5.04 9.59 4.77
CA SER A 346 -3.64 9.66 5.19
C SER A 346 -2.71 9.92 4.01
N LEU A 347 -1.53 10.49 4.27
CA LEU A 347 -0.43 10.56 3.32
C LEU A 347 0.53 9.43 3.62
N VAL A 348 0.51 8.40 2.79
CA VAL A 348 1.39 7.23 2.91
C VAL A 348 2.70 7.55 2.17
N PRO A 349 3.86 7.51 2.83
CA PRO A 349 5.14 7.67 2.16
C PRO A 349 5.33 6.60 1.07
N ASN A 350 5.76 7.04 -0.11
CA ASN A 350 6.01 6.15 -1.24
C ASN A 350 7.20 6.70 -2.04
N GLY A 351 8.38 6.16 -1.81
CA GLY A 351 9.64 6.66 -2.35
C GLY A 351 9.89 8.11 -1.95
N ASN A 352 10.15 8.96 -2.96
CA ASN A 352 10.39 10.39 -2.74
C ASN A 352 9.11 11.24 -2.67
N GLY A 353 7.94 10.60 -2.64
CA GLY A 353 6.64 11.26 -2.62
C GLY A 353 5.69 10.63 -1.61
N TYR A 354 4.41 10.91 -1.81
CA TYR A 354 3.31 10.42 -0.98
C TYR A 354 2.17 9.96 -1.86
N VAL A 355 1.45 8.95 -1.40
CA VAL A 355 0.15 8.54 -1.91
C VAL A 355 -0.91 9.08 -0.96
N LEU A 356 -1.89 9.80 -1.47
CA LEU A 356 -3.10 10.11 -0.71
C LEU A 356 -3.93 8.83 -0.68
N ARG A 357 -4.04 8.24 0.49
CA ARG A 357 -4.88 7.07 0.75
C ARG A 357 -6.13 7.49 1.49
N ILE A 358 -7.29 7.06 0.98
CA ILE A 358 -8.59 7.26 1.59
C ILE A 358 -9.19 5.88 1.85
N VAL A 359 -9.61 5.62 3.08
CA VAL A 359 -10.07 4.31 3.55
C VAL A 359 -11.45 4.44 4.15
N ASN A 360 -12.35 3.55 3.79
CA ASN A 360 -13.55 3.32 4.58
C ASN A 360 -13.18 2.39 5.74
N ALA A 361 -13.21 2.92 6.96
CA ALA A 361 -12.77 2.24 8.16
C ALA A 361 -13.69 1.06 8.56
N SER A 362 -14.93 1.00 8.05
CA SER A 362 -15.81 -0.14 8.23
C SER A 362 -15.40 -1.35 7.38
N GLY A 363 -14.55 -1.15 6.36
CA GLY A 363 -14.17 -2.17 5.38
C GLY A 363 -15.20 -2.39 4.27
N GLU A 364 -16.32 -1.68 4.32
CA GLU A 364 -17.34 -1.74 3.28
C GLU A 364 -16.88 -0.99 2.03
N GLN A 365 -17.44 -1.36 0.88
CA GLN A 365 -17.17 -0.67 -0.39
C GLN A 365 -17.51 0.82 -0.28
N MET A 366 -16.72 1.63 -0.96
CA MET A 366 -16.91 3.07 -1.00
C MET A 366 -16.72 3.54 -2.44
N GLU A 367 -17.58 4.44 -2.88
CA GLU A 367 -17.36 5.18 -4.12
C GLU A 367 -16.99 6.62 -3.81
N ILE A 368 -15.96 7.12 -4.48
CA ILE A 368 -15.55 8.53 -4.43
C ILE A 368 -15.88 9.14 -5.79
N SER A 369 -16.79 10.09 -5.79
CA SER A 369 -17.13 10.87 -6.97
C SER A 369 -16.83 12.36 -6.76
N GLU A 370 -16.86 13.14 -7.84
CA GLU A 370 -16.62 14.57 -7.75
C GLU A 370 -17.65 15.37 -8.54
N SER A 371 -18.06 16.49 -7.95
CA SER A 371 -18.88 17.47 -8.63
C SER A 371 -18.05 18.72 -8.90
N VAL A 372 -17.87 19.04 -10.17
CA VAL A 372 -17.13 20.22 -10.64
C VAL A 372 -18.12 21.28 -11.12
N ALA A 373 -17.90 22.53 -10.73
CA ALA A 373 -18.76 23.63 -11.20
C ALA A 373 -18.80 23.70 -12.74
N PRO A 374 -19.94 24.06 -13.35
CA PRO A 374 -20.06 24.11 -14.81
C PRO A 374 -18.96 24.93 -15.48
N GLY A 375 -18.28 24.34 -16.47
CA GLY A 375 -17.14 24.93 -17.19
C GLY A 375 -15.78 24.70 -16.53
N GLY A 376 -15.70 23.94 -15.43
CA GLY A 376 -14.46 23.46 -14.80
C GLY A 376 -13.78 22.41 -15.68
N GLN A 377 -12.45 22.39 -15.71
CA GLN A 377 -11.65 21.38 -16.39
C GLN A 377 -10.81 20.62 -15.35
N GLY A 378 -10.92 19.29 -15.38
CA GLY A 378 -10.11 18.36 -14.61
C GLY A 378 -10.32 18.48 -13.09
N GLY A 379 -10.93 17.49 -12.50
CA GLY A 379 -11.21 17.42 -11.07
C GLY A 379 -10.03 16.93 -10.23
N VAL A 380 -10.28 16.72 -8.97
CA VAL A 380 -9.31 16.18 -7.99
C VAL A 380 -9.00 14.71 -8.32
N ILE A 381 -10.02 13.92 -8.68
CA ILE A 381 -9.88 12.50 -9.03
C ILE A 381 -8.92 12.34 -10.20
N GLU A 382 -9.15 13.05 -11.31
CA GLU A 382 -8.27 12.99 -12.50
C GLU A 382 -6.84 13.45 -12.19
N LYS A 383 -6.70 14.60 -11.49
CA LYS A 383 -5.37 15.18 -11.20
C LYS A 383 -4.52 14.33 -10.28
N LEU A 384 -5.13 13.73 -9.29
CA LEU A 384 -4.49 12.81 -8.37
C LEU A 384 -4.38 11.39 -8.93
N GLY A 385 -5.15 11.04 -9.96
CA GLY A 385 -5.30 9.66 -10.40
C GLY A 385 -5.89 8.79 -9.29
N LEU A 386 -6.85 9.35 -8.53
CA LEU A 386 -7.47 8.66 -7.41
C LEU A 386 -8.33 7.51 -7.95
N ALA A 387 -8.03 6.30 -7.53
CA ALA A 387 -8.69 5.07 -7.98
C ALA A 387 -8.70 4.02 -6.86
N PRO A 388 -9.51 2.97 -6.97
CA PRO A 388 -9.42 1.82 -6.08
C PRO A 388 -7.99 1.31 -5.98
N SER A 389 -7.55 1.07 -4.76
CA SER A 389 -6.15 0.77 -4.45
C SER A 389 -5.76 -0.66 -4.80
N ASN A 390 -4.54 -0.85 -5.31
CA ASN A 390 -3.90 -2.16 -5.40
C ASN A 390 -3.18 -2.58 -4.11
N ALA A 391 -3.29 -1.81 -3.03
CA ALA A 391 -2.60 -2.12 -1.79
C ALA A 391 -3.04 -3.47 -1.22
N GLY A 392 -2.09 -4.37 -1.00
CA GLY A 392 -2.34 -5.71 -0.50
C GLY A 392 -2.62 -6.76 -1.57
N VAL A 393 -2.62 -6.40 -2.86
CA VAL A 393 -2.78 -7.38 -3.96
C VAL A 393 -1.72 -8.47 -3.87
N SER A 394 -0.46 -8.12 -3.62
CA SER A 394 0.63 -9.11 -3.54
C SER A 394 0.46 -10.15 -2.44
N SER A 395 -0.26 -9.81 -1.38
CA SER A 395 -0.54 -10.71 -0.26
C SER A 395 -1.79 -11.57 -0.44
N SER A 396 -2.67 -11.21 -1.37
CA SER A 396 -3.99 -11.83 -1.56
C SER A 396 -4.24 -12.38 -2.97
N ILE A 397 -3.36 -12.09 -3.93
CA ILE A 397 -3.50 -12.61 -5.29
C ILE A 397 -3.50 -14.14 -5.30
N SER A 398 -4.50 -14.72 -5.94
CA SER A 398 -4.64 -16.16 -6.11
C SER A 398 -5.26 -16.47 -7.46
N VAL A 399 -5.05 -17.69 -7.95
CA VAL A 399 -5.81 -18.19 -9.09
C VAL A 399 -7.26 -18.42 -8.63
N ARG A 400 -8.22 -18.04 -9.46
CA ARG A 400 -9.63 -18.20 -9.20
C ARG A 400 -9.97 -19.66 -8.84
N GLU A 401 -10.82 -19.90 -7.85
CA GLU A 401 -11.08 -21.23 -7.28
C GLU A 401 -11.60 -22.23 -8.32
N GLU A 402 -12.48 -21.79 -9.23
CA GLU A 402 -13.00 -22.64 -10.30
C GLU A 402 -11.89 -23.14 -11.23
N LEU A 403 -10.87 -22.29 -11.51
CA LEU A 403 -9.73 -22.67 -12.35
C LEU A 403 -8.74 -23.57 -11.61
N GLN A 404 -8.66 -23.46 -10.28
CA GLN A 404 -7.83 -24.37 -9.46
C GLN A 404 -8.47 -25.76 -9.39
N THR A 405 -9.78 -25.83 -9.21
CA THR A 405 -10.50 -27.10 -9.11
C THR A 405 -10.71 -27.77 -10.46
N THR A 406 -10.89 -26.97 -11.51
CA THR A 406 -11.12 -27.44 -12.88
C THR A 406 -10.22 -26.70 -13.86
N PRO A 407 -8.90 -27.06 -13.96
CA PRO A 407 -7.96 -26.39 -14.85
C PRO A 407 -8.34 -26.42 -16.34
N ALA A 408 -9.25 -27.30 -16.71
CA ALA A 408 -9.78 -27.41 -18.06
C ALA A 408 -10.64 -26.20 -18.47
N LEU A 409 -11.02 -25.32 -17.52
CA LEU A 409 -11.72 -24.06 -17.77
C LEU A 409 -10.75 -22.91 -18.11
N ILE A 410 -9.43 -23.12 -18.05
CA ILE A 410 -8.46 -22.09 -18.45
C ILE A 410 -8.64 -21.80 -19.95
N ALA A 411 -8.86 -20.50 -20.26
CA ALA A 411 -9.01 -20.06 -21.64
C ALA A 411 -7.76 -20.37 -22.45
N ASN A 412 -7.90 -21.13 -23.53
CA ASN A 412 -6.81 -21.49 -24.42
C ASN A 412 -6.92 -20.84 -25.80
N GLY A 413 -8.13 -20.51 -26.24
CA GLY A 413 -8.39 -19.88 -27.52
C GLY A 413 -9.57 -18.92 -27.46
N SER A 414 -9.95 -18.39 -28.61
CA SER A 414 -11.14 -17.56 -28.79
C SER A 414 -12.00 -18.11 -29.94
N PRO A 415 -13.32 -17.84 -29.93
CA PRO A 415 -14.18 -18.19 -31.07
C PRO A 415 -13.64 -17.59 -32.36
N GLN A 416 -13.68 -18.35 -33.44
CA GLN A 416 -13.24 -17.92 -34.78
C GLN A 416 -14.41 -17.96 -35.75
N TYR A 417 -14.59 -16.89 -36.52
CA TYR A 417 -15.62 -16.84 -37.55
C TYR A 417 -15.19 -17.62 -38.79
N ASP A 418 -15.95 -18.63 -39.13
CA ASP A 418 -15.76 -19.43 -40.36
C ASP A 418 -16.64 -18.83 -41.47
N VAL A 419 -16.00 -18.15 -42.41
CA VAL A 419 -16.69 -17.51 -43.56
C VAL A 419 -17.45 -18.54 -44.41
N ALA A 420 -16.99 -19.79 -44.46
CA ALA A 420 -17.60 -20.83 -45.29
C ALA A 420 -18.95 -21.30 -44.73
N SER A 421 -19.07 -21.46 -43.41
CA SER A 421 -20.34 -21.82 -42.73
C SER A 421 -21.12 -20.57 -42.28
N SER A 422 -20.54 -19.40 -42.28
CA SER A 422 -21.08 -18.17 -41.69
C SER A 422 -21.42 -18.29 -40.21
N GLU A 423 -20.59 -19.04 -39.48
CA GLU A 423 -20.76 -19.34 -38.05
C GLU A 423 -19.48 -19.16 -37.30
N TYR A 424 -19.57 -18.86 -35.99
CA TYR A 424 -18.43 -18.94 -35.09
C TYR A 424 -18.19 -20.38 -34.67
N LYS A 425 -16.91 -20.76 -34.56
CA LYS A 425 -16.49 -22.11 -34.16
C LYS A 425 -15.42 -22.04 -33.10
N LEU A 426 -15.46 -22.99 -32.17
CA LEU A 426 -14.39 -23.26 -31.24
C LEU A 426 -13.45 -24.32 -31.87
N ASN A 427 -12.16 -24.08 -31.78
CA ASN A 427 -11.16 -24.99 -32.34
C ASN A 427 -10.28 -25.55 -31.21
N GLN A 428 -10.27 -26.87 -31.04
CA GLN A 428 -9.46 -27.55 -30.04
C GLN A 428 -7.94 -27.32 -30.22
N ALA A 429 -7.49 -26.99 -31.42
CA ALA A 429 -6.09 -26.67 -31.69
C ALA A 429 -5.76 -25.19 -31.43
N SER A 430 -6.74 -24.36 -31.07
CA SER A 430 -6.47 -22.95 -30.76
C SER A 430 -5.73 -22.83 -29.45
N ASN A 431 -4.61 -22.09 -29.49
CA ASN A 431 -3.79 -21.77 -28.32
C ASN A 431 -3.43 -20.28 -28.30
N THR A 432 -4.24 -19.47 -28.97
CA THR A 432 -3.97 -18.02 -29.13
C THR A 432 -3.90 -17.31 -27.80
N ILE A 433 -4.88 -17.52 -26.93
CA ILE A 433 -4.93 -16.91 -25.60
C ILE A 433 -3.76 -17.39 -24.72
N ALA A 434 -3.48 -18.69 -24.71
CA ALA A 434 -2.35 -19.24 -23.96
C ALA A 434 -1.01 -18.63 -24.41
N ASN A 435 -0.82 -18.43 -25.72
CA ASN A 435 0.38 -17.79 -26.24
C ASN A 435 0.46 -16.30 -25.87
N GLU A 436 -0.67 -15.57 -25.90
CA GLU A 436 -0.69 -14.17 -25.47
C GLU A 436 -0.38 -14.04 -23.98
N MET A 437 -0.91 -14.94 -23.12
CA MET A 437 -0.54 -14.96 -21.70
C MET A 437 0.96 -15.20 -21.49
N VAL A 438 1.61 -16.04 -22.30
CA VAL A 438 3.07 -16.24 -22.25
C VAL A 438 3.82 -14.94 -22.61
N LYS A 439 3.31 -14.15 -23.54
CA LYS A 439 3.93 -12.87 -23.92
C LYS A 439 3.98 -11.88 -22.76
N VAL A 440 3.01 -11.90 -21.83
CA VAL A 440 3.04 -11.04 -20.63
C VAL A 440 4.36 -11.18 -19.86
N PHE A 441 4.94 -12.38 -19.82
CA PHE A 441 6.20 -12.64 -19.13
C PHE A 441 7.44 -12.26 -19.94
N THR A 442 7.32 -12.20 -21.27
CA THR A 442 8.45 -11.98 -22.18
C THR A 442 8.51 -10.57 -22.77
N GLU A 443 7.37 -9.90 -22.86
CA GLU A 443 7.25 -8.54 -23.37
C GLU A 443 7.31 -7.51 -22.25
N SER A 444 7.62 -6.26 -22.62
CA SER A 444 7.68 -5.14 -21.68
C SER A 444 6.27 -4.74 -21.24
N GLN A 445 6.07 -4.69 -19.92
CA GLN A 445 4.89 -4.15 -19.28
C GLN A 445 5.18 -2.75 -18.72
N SER A 446 4.14 -1.94 -18.58
CA SER A 446 4.26 -0.60 -17.99
C SER A 446 4.02 -0.70 -16.48
N PHE A 447 5.00 -0.24 -15.70
CA PHE A 447 4.93 -0.16 -14.25
C PHE A 447 4.85 1.31 -13.83
N GLY A 448 3.95 1.63 -12.93
CA GLY A 448 3.85 2.93 -12.29
C GLY A 448 5.01 3.18 -11.33
N GLN A 449 5.13 4.41 -10.86
CA GLN A 449 6.05 4.71 -9.76
C GLN A 449 5.53 4.05 -8.49
N SER A 450 6.39 3.25 -7.82
CA SER A 450 6.04 2.62 -6.55
C SER A 450 7.26 2.48 -5.65
N GLY A 451 7.11 2.82 -4.38
CA GLY A 451 8.23 2.89 -3.46
C GLY A 451 9.35 3.78 -3.99
N THR A 452 10.57 3.28 -3.92
CA THR A 452 11.76 3.96 -4.43
C THR A 452 11.99 3.75 -5.93
N LEU A 453 11.18 2.91 -6.60
CA LEU A 453 11.28 2.67 -8.04
C LEU A 453 10.47 3.70 -8.84
N SER A 454 11.12 4.32 -9.81
CA SER A 454 10.46 5.20 -10.78
C SER A 454 9.63 4.38 -11.76
N SER A 455 8.63 5.02 -12.40
CA SER A 455 7.88 4.40 -13.49
C SER A 455 8.81 3.91 -14.59
N MET A 456 8.57 2.71 -15.08
CA MET A 456 9.40 2.08 -16.12
C MET A 456 8.59 1.13 -16.99
N SER A 457 9.08 0.90 -18.21
CA SER A 457 8.57 -0.16 -19.09
C SER A 457 9.62 -1.26 -19.20
N THR A 458 9.31 -2.45 -18.70
CA THR A 458 10.24 -3.58 -18.64
C THR A 458 9.47 -4.89 -18.49
N THR A 459 10.15 -6.05 -18.59
CA THR A 459 9.51 -7.34 -18.31
C THR A 459 9.26 -7.54 -16.82
N LEU A 460 8.27 -8.36 -16.45
CA LEU A 460 7.99 -8.76 -15.06
C LEU A 460 9.25 -9.26 -14.33
N SER A 461 10.05 -10.11 -15.00
CA SER A 461 11.29 -10.63 -14.44
C SER A 461 12.35 -9.56 -14.18
N ASN A 462 12.49 -8.59 -15.10
CA ASN A 462 13.44 -7.50 -14.93
C ASN A 462 12.97 -6.52 -13.83
N TYR A 463 11.65 -6.27 -13.70
CA TYR A 463 11.13 -5.48 -12.60
C TYR A 463 11.44 -6.16 -11.25
N ALA A 464 11.16 -7.47 -11.13
CA ALA A 464 11.48 -8.23 -9.92
C ALA A 464 13.00 -8.20 -9.60
N SER A 465 13.85 -8.30 -10.62
CA SER A 465 15.30 -8.20 -10.45
C SER A 465 15.73 -6.80 -9.99
N THR A 466 15.10 -5.75 -10.53
CA THR A 466 15.37 -4.36 -10.15
C THR A 466 14.93 -4.11 -8.70
N PHE A 467 13.77 -4.62 -8.32
CA PHE A 467 13.26 -4.58 -6.95
C PHE A 467 14.25 -5.23 -5.95
N VAL A 468 14.70 -6.45 -6.21
CA VAL A 468 15.69 -7.14 -5.36
C VAL A 468 17.02 -6.39 -5.35
N GLY A 469 17.47 -5.88 -6.49
CA GLY A 469 18.69 -5.08 -6.60
C GLY A 469 18.63 -3.79 -5.78
N ASN A 470 17.47 -3.14 -5.76
CA ASN A 470 17.26 -1.94 -4.97
C ASN A 470 17.33 -2.23 -3.45
N ILE A 471 16.67 -3.30 -2.99
CA ILE A 471 16.76 -3.74 -1.59
C ILE A 471 18.21 -4.03 -1.20
N ALA A 472 18.95 -4.73 -2.05
CA ALA A 472 20.37 -5.03 -1.80
C ALA A 472 21.22 -3.76 -1.71
N SER A 473 20.93 -2.76 -2.56
CA SER A 473 21.62 -1.46 -2.53
C SER A 473 21.33 -0.69 -1.24
N GLU A 474 20.07 -0.59 -0.84
CA GLU A 474 19.65 0.06 0.41
C GLU A 474 20.25 -0.63 1.64
N THR A 475 20.25 -1.96 1.67
CA THR A 475 20.87 -2.74 2.74
C THR A 475 22.37 -2.49 2.83
N ASN A 476 23.07 -2.41 1.68
CA ASN A 476 24.51 -2.14 1.64
C ASN A 476 24.81 -0.70 2.10
N GLU A 477 23.98 0.27 1.75
CA GLU A 477 24.14 1.66 2.21
C GLU A 477 23.88 1.79 3.72
N ALA A 478 22.84 1.15 4.25
CA ALA A 478 22.59 1.08 5.68
C ALA A 478 23.76 0.44 6.42
N SER A 479 24.33 -0.64 5.89
CA SER A 479 25.50 -1.31 6.46
C SER A 479 26.74 -0.42 6.49
N LYS A 480 27.00 0.36 5.43
CA LYS A 480 28.11 1.33 5.37
C LYS A 480 27.92 2.47 6.37
N THR A 481 26.68 2.97 6.48
CA THR A 481 26.32 4.01 7.44
C THR A 481 26.51 3.52 8.86
N LEU A 482 26.10 2.29 9.18
CA LEU A 482 26.32 1.68 10.48
C LEU A 482 27.82 1.57 10.80
N ALA A 483 28.62 1.05 9.85
CA ALA A 483 30.08 0.94 10.05
C ALA A 483 30.73 2.32 10.30
N TYR A 484 30.33 3.34 9.56
CA TYR A 484 30.81 4.71 9.77
C TYR A 484 30.42 5.25 11.15
N GLN A 485 29.19 5.04 11.59
CA GLN A 485 28.71 5.49 12.90
C GLN A 485 29.41 4.75 14.05
N GLN A 486 29.69 3.46 13.89
CA GLN A 486 30.47 2.68 14.85
C GLN A 486 31.90 3.21 14.97
N GLU A 487 32.56 3.50 13.86
CA GLU A 487 33.93 4.08 13.85
C GLU A 487 33.96 5.44 14.51
N LEU A 488 32.97 6.30 14.23
CA LEU A 488 32.81 7.60 14.87
C LEU A 488 32.63 7.47 16.39
N THR A 489 31.77 6.56 16.82
CA THR A 489 31.52 6.29 18.24
C THR A 489 32.80 5.78 18.94
N ASN A 490 33.53 4.87 18.33
CA ASN A 490 34.80 4.38 18.85
C ASN A 490 35.84 5.49 18.96
N SER A 491 35.90 6.39 17.97
CA SER A 491 36.80 7.53 17.98
C SER A 491 36.47 8.51 19.11
N ILE A 492 35.18 8.79 19.33
CA ILE A 492 34.70 9.66 20.41
C ILE A 492 34.99 9.02 21.78
N SER A 493 34.67 7.73 21.93
CA SER A 493 34.95 6.98 23.18
C SER A 493 36.44 6.93 23.51
N THR A 494 37.30 6.76 22.50
CA THR A 494 38.76 6.82 22.70
C THR A 494 39.21 8.21 23.16
N LYS A 495 38.66 9.30 22.59
CA LYS A 495 38.94 10.65 23.05
C LYS A 495 38.45 10.92 24.47
N GLU A 496 37.26 10.45 24.81
CA GLU A 496 36.69 10.53 26.15
C GLU A 496 37.63 9.84 27.16
N ALA A 497 38.07 8.61 26.85
CA ALA A 497 39.01 7.87 27.68
C ALA A 497 40.37 8.58 27.85
N GLN A 498 40.84 9.31 26.81
CA GLN A 498 42.08 10.12 26.90
C GLN A 498 41.94 11.37 27.79
N ILE A 499 40.73 11.92 27.93
CA ILE A 499 40.45 13.13 28.72
C ILE A 499 40.08 12.79 30.17
N SER A 500 39.26 11.79 30.37
CA SER A 500 38.69 11.42 31.67
C SER A 500 39.23 10.09 32.23
N GLY A 501 39.97 9.34 31.42
CA GLY A 501 40.55 8.07 31.86
C GLY A 501 41.72 8.29 32.83
N VAL A 502 41.85 7.41 33.80
CA VAL A 502 42.97 7.36 34.73
C VAL A 502 44.15 6.66 34.03
N ASP A 503 45.22 7.38 33.80
CA ASP A 503 46.48 6.77 33.35
C ASP A 503 47.15 6.08 34.53
N MET A 504 47.07 4.75 34.57
CA MET A 504 47.63 3.92 35.65
C MET A 504 49.10 4.13 35.86
N ASP A 505 49.86 4.42 34.79
CA ASP A 505 51.31 4.67 34.88
C ASP A 505 51.61 6.04 35.50
N GLU A 506 50.78 7.06 35.19
CA GLU A 506 50.89 8.37 35.85
C GLU A 506 50.49 8.30 37.32
N GLU A 507 49.39 7.64 37.66
CA GLU A 507 48.94 7.44 39.03
C GLU A 507 49.95 6.60 39.87
N LEU A 508 50.53 5.56 39.26
CA LEU A 508 51.58 4.77 39.91
C LEU A 508 52.84 5.60 40.17
N SER A 509 53.22 6.46 39.21
CA SER A 509 54.33 7.40 39.33
C SER A 509 54.10 8.43 40.43
N GLN A 510 52.89 8.98 40.52
CA GLN A 510 52.47 9.87 41.60
C GLN A 510 52.47 9.16 42.96
N LEU A 511 51.95 7.94 43.00
CA LEU A 511 51.97 7.12 44.24
C LEU A 511 53.42 6.90 44.73
N ILE A 512 54.35 6.60 43.84
CA ILE A 512 55.80 6.46 44.19
C ILE A 512 56.34 7.77 44.71
N VAL A 513 56.03 8.91 44.13
CA VAL A 513 56.43 10.24 44.60
C VAL A 513 55.84 10.52 45.97
N PHE A 514 54.58 10.22 46.22
CA PHE A 514 53.97 10.37 47.53
C PHE A 514 54.58 9.41 48.59
N GLN A 515 54.89 8.15 48.24
CA GLN A 515 55.59 7.23 49.13
C GLN A 515 56.99 7.73 49.49
N GLN A 516 57.75 8.25 48.51
CA GLN A 516 59.09 8.84 48.75
C GLN A 516 58.99 10.08 49.63
N SER A 517 57.99 10.94 49.37
CA SER A 517 57.78 12.15 50.18
C SER A 517 57.34 11.78 51.60
N TYR A 518 56.52 10.80 51.80
CA TYR A 518 56.14 10.29 53.11
C TYR A 518 57.34 9.71 53.85
N ALA A 519 58.17 8.90 53.17
CA ALA A 519 59.42 8.37 53.76
C ALA A 519 60.37 9.46 54.14
N ALA A 520 60.59 10.52 53.32
CA ALA A 520 61.38 11.65 53.63
C ALA A 520 60.87 12.46 54.85
N CYS A 521 59.56 12.71 54.90
CA CYS A 521 58.94 13.36 56.09
C CYS A 521 59.07 12.51 57.37
N ALA A 522 58.94 11.20 57.27
CA ALA A 522 59.16 10.29 58.41
C ALA A 522 60.60 10.32 58.92
N GLN A 523 61.61 10.39 58.00
CA GLN A 523 63.00 10.57 58.34
C GLN A 523 63.26 11.93 58.98
N MET A 524 62.70 13.03 58.46
CA MET A 524 62.78 14.36 59.05
C MET A 524 62.17 14.40 60.45
N PHE A 525 61.04 13.74 60.63
CA PHE A 525 60.40 13.63 61.96
C PHE A 525 61.30 12.88 62.95
N THR A 526 61.89 11.76 62.50
CA THR A 526 62.80 10.95 63.33
C THR A 526 64.07 11.79 63.70
N ALA A 527 64.71 12.48 62.74
CA ALA A 527 65.84 13.35 62.96
C ALA A 527 65.47 14.50 63.92
N SER A 528 64.30 15.11 63.75
CA SER A 528 63.80 16.18 64.61
C SER A 528 63.60 15.68 66.06
N LYS A 529 63.11 14.47 66.22
CA LYS A 529 62.97 13.82 67.52
C LYS A 529 64.29 13.52 68.15
N GLU A 530 65.26 12.99 67.38
CA GLU A 530 66.65 12.75 67.90
C GLU A 530 67.32 14.03 68.33
N ILE A 531 67.18 15.15 67.57
CA ILE A 531 67.68 16.47 67.97
C ILE A 531 67.00 16.93 69.26
N LEU A 532 65.71 16.74 69.44
CA LEU A 532 64.95 17.11 70.63
C LEU A 532 65.39 16.30 71.83
N ASP A 533 65.58 14.98 71.68
CA ASP A 533 66.12 14.10 72.70
C ASP A 533 67.54 14.44 73.10
N MET A 534 68.37 14.81 72.13
CA MET A 534 69.75 15.28 72.38
C MET A 534 69.78 16.62 73.16
N LEU A 535 68.89 17.55 72.82
CA LEU A 535 68.69 18.79 73.54
C LEU A 535 68.23 18.59 74.98
N LEU A 536 67.25 17.66 75.17
CA LEU A 536 66.77 17.30 76.50
C LEU A 536 67.87 16.66 77.36
N ASN A 537 68.70 15.80 76.79
CA ASN A 537 69.83 15.19 77.45
C ASN A 537 71.01 16.18 77.74
N MET A 538 71.08 17.29 77.10
CA MET A 538 72.07 18.37 77.37
C MET A 538 71.66 19.30 78.50
N VAL A 539 70.40 19.32 78.95
CA VAL A 539 69.88 20.21 80.00
C VAL A 539 69.72 19.47 81.32
N ASN A 540 69.87 18.12 81.40
CA ASN A 540 70.00 17.32 82.61
C ASN A 540 71.48 17.01 82.90
#